data_ffdce6c0661c1bd52b340fed5928c23e
#
_entry.id   ffdce6c0661c1bd52b340fed5928c23e
#
_cell.length_a   1.000
_cell.length_b   1.000
_cell.length_c   1.000
_cell.angle_alpha   90.00
_cell.angle_beta   90.00
_cell.angle_gamma   90.00
#
_symmetry.space_group_name_H-M   'P 1'
#
loop_
_entity.id
_entity.type
_entity.pdbx_description
1 polymer ?
#
loop_
_entity_poly.entity_id
_entity_poly.type
_entity_poly.pdbx_seq_one_letter_code
_entity_poly.pdbx_strand_id
1 'polypeptide(L)'
;MFGSNDYFEPRVRNPFGYLLPDTGMRHTNVPRLPWPDLRDSFAAAGWANLTNRRDTVKVGDLTFAFAGVDDPHLGYDRLDEVAGPADGNADVRLGVAHAPYLRVLDQFAEDGYDAVLAGHTHGGQVCVPGVGALTTNCDLEPARAKGLHRHPANSHPGDPASSWLHVSAGIGTSPYARIRVACRPEATLLTLVSQAP
;
A
#
# COMPACT_ATOMS: atom_id res chain seq x y z
N MET A 1 -4.35 -5.41 7.39
CA MET A 1 -4.34 -3.94 7.49
C MET A 1 -5.54 -3.36 6.76
N PHE A 2 -5.92 -2.15 7.10
CA PHE A 2 -7.13 -1.49 6.61
C PHE A 2 -6.77 -0.15 5.96
N GLY A 3 -7.67 0.37 5.14
CA GLY A 3 -7.57 1.70 4.56
C GLY A 3 -8.72 2.59 5.01
N SER A 4 -8.70 3.85 4.62
CA SER A 4 -9.66 4.86 5.06
C SER A 4 -11.13 4.48 4.84
N ASN A 5 -11.41 3.73 3.76
CA ASN A 5 -12.76 3.29 3.42
C ASN A 5 -13.25 2.09 4.27
N ASP A 6 -12.37 1.45 5.02
CA ASP A 6 -12.74 0.44 6.01
C ASP A 6 -13.09 1.08 7.36
N TYR A 7 -12.50 2.26 7.64
CA TYR A 7 -12.72 3.00 8.89
C TYR A 7 -13.92 3.93 8.86
N PHE A 8 -14.24 4.52 7.69
CA PHE A 8 -15.20 5.61 7.58
C PHE A 8 -16.21 5.38 6.46
N GLU A 9 -17.45 5.82 6.69
CA GLU A 9 -18.48 5.80 5.66
C GLU A 9 -18.05 6.60 4.42
N PRO A 10 -18.21 6.03 3.21
CA PRO A 10 -17.91 6.76 1.98
C PRO A 10 -18.96 7.87 1.77
N ARG A 11 -18.50 9.12 1.66
CA ARG A 11 -19.36 10.26 1.30
C ARG A 11 -19.03 10.74 -0.09
N VAL A 12 -20.06 10.90 -0.91
CA VAL A 12 -19.93 11.54 -2.23
C VAL A 12 -19.49 12.99 -2.03
N ARG A 13 -18.40 13.37 -2.67
CA ARG A 13 -17.86 14.74 -2.65
C ARG A 13 -17.70 15.23 -4.10
N ASN A 14 -17.34 16.50 -4.23
CA ASN A 14 -16.98 17.06 -5.53
C ASN A 14 -15.80 16.26 -6.13
N PRO A 15 -15.96 15.61 -7.30
CA PRO A 15 -14.91 14.79 -7.92
C PRO A 15 -13.65 15.60 -8.27
N PHE A 16 -13.75 16.90 -8.51
CA PHE A 16 -12.58 17.76 -8.74
C PHE A 16 -11.70 17.91 -7.49
N GLY A 17 -12.26 17.71 -6.30
CA GLY A 17 -11.48 17.64 -5.06
C GLY A 17 -10.46 16.52 -5.02
N TYR A 18 -10.61 15.48 -5.86
CA TYR A 18 -9.64 14.40 -5.99
C TYR A 18 -8.29 14.86 -6.58
N LEU A 19 -8.30 15.89 -7.40
CA LEU A 19 -7.11 16.45 -8.03
C LEU A 19 -6.38 17.47 -7.16
N LEU A 20 -6.95 17.83 -6.01
CA LEU A 20 -6.34 18.76 -5.07
C LEU A 20 -5.48 17.98 -4.05
N PRO A 21 -4.39 18.59 -3.54
CA PRO A 21 -3.61 17.99 -2.46
C PRO A 21 -4.49 17.62 -1.27
N ASP A 22 -4.29 16.44 -0.72
CA ASP A 22 -5.00 16.02 0.48
C ASP A 22 -4.48 16.78 1.70
N THR A 23 -5.38 17.46 2.38
CA THR A 23 -5.06 18.24 3.59
C THR A 23 -5.21 17.43 4.88
N GLY A 24 -5.51 16.13 4.79
CA GLY A 24 -5.72 15.25 5.97
C GLY A 24 -7.02 15.50 6.75
N MET A 25 -7.77 16.55 6.42
CA MET A 25 -9.00 16.95 7.15
C MET A 25 -10.28 16.28 6.64
N ARG A 26 -10.19 15.27 5.79
CA ARG A 26 -11.35 14.72 5.06
C ARG A 26 -12.32 13.89 5.89
N HIS A 27 -11.91 13.45 7.08
CA HIS A 27 -12.69 12.52 7.91
C HIS A 27 -13.32 13.15 9.17
N THR A 28 -13.21 14.47 9.32
CA THR A 28 -13.93 15.18 10.39
C THR A 28 -15.44 15.08 10.19
N ASN A 29 -16.16 14.59 11.20
CA ASN A 29 -17.61 14.40 11.19
C ASN A 29 -18.15 13.32 10.22
N VAL A 30 -17.34 12.31 9.86
CA VAL A 30 -17.79 11.13 9.13
C VAL A 30 -18.03 9.98 10.11
N PRO A 31 -19.18 9.26 10.06
CA PRO A 31 -19.41 8.10 10.90
C PRO A 31 -18.34 7.03 10.69
N ARG A 32 -17.93 6.39 11.80
CA ARG A 32 -17.04 5.24 11.72
C ARG A 32 -17.83 3.99 11.35
N LEU A 33 -17.21 3.15 10.53
CA LEU A 33 -17.67 1.81 10.22
C LEU A 33 -17.28 0.83 11.34
N PRO A 34 -17.96 -0.31 11.48
CA PRO A 34 -17.64 -1.35 12.46
C PRO A 34 -16.40 -2.16 12.02
N TRP A 35 -15.31 -1.49 11.73
CA TRP A 35 -14.05 -2.11 11.27
C TRP A 35 -13.49 -3.17 12.24
N PRO A 36 -13.71 -3.11 13.59
CA PRO A 36 -13.28 -4.18 14.46
C PRO A 36 -13.97 -5.52 14.15
N ASP A 37 -15.27 -5.50 13.82
CA ASP A 37 -16.02 -6.70 13.45
C ASP A 37 -15.50 -7.29 12.13
N LEU A 38 -15.11 -6.42 11.18
CA LEU A 38 -14.49 -6.83 9.93
C LEU A 38 -13.12 -7.49 10.20
N ARG A 39 -12.29 -6.88 11.04
CA ARG A 39 -11.00 -7.44 11.48
C ARG A 39 -11.17 -8.82 12.09
N ASP A 40 -12.11 -8.94 13.01
CA ASP A 40 -12.33 -10.18 13.76
C ASP A 40 -12.89 -11.28 12.86
N SER A 41 -13.72 -10.92 11.87
CA SER A 41 -14.21 -11.83 10.85
C SER A 41 -13.08 -12.35 9.94
N PHE A 42 -12.15 -11.50 9.54
CA PHE A 42 -10.97 -11.92 8.78
C PHE A 42 -10.04 -12.81 9.62
N ALA A 43 -9.82 -12.47 10.89
CA ALA A 43 -9.02 -13.30 11.79
C ALA A 43 -9.64 -14.69 11.99
N ALA A 44 -10.97 -14.76 12.16
CA ALA A 44 -11.69 -16.03 12.26
C ALA A 44 -11.60 -16.87 10.96
N ALA A 45 -11.44 -16.21 9.80
CA ALA A 45 -11.19 -16.87 8.52
C ALA A 45 -9.71 -17.24 8.29
N GLY A 46 -8.84 -17.03 9.28
CA GLY A 46 -7.41 -17.38 9.20
C GLY A 46 -6.52 -16.34 8.52
N TRP A 47 -7.02 -15.11 8.31
CA TRP A 47 -6.21 -14.05 7.73
C TRP A 47 -5.30 -13.41 8.77
N ALA A 48 -4.04 -13.22 8.42
CA ALA A 48 -3.08 -12.51 9.25
C ALA A 48 -3.42 -11.00 9.29
N ASN A 49 -3.51 -10.45 10.50
CA ASN A 49 -3.68 -9.01 10.68
C ASN A 49 -2.31 -8.32 10.74
N LEU A 50 -1.99 -7.49 9.76
CA LEU A 50 -0.74 -6.75 9.66
C LEU A 50 -0.85 -5.26 10.07
N THR A 51 -1.90 -4.89 10.79
CA THR A 51 -2.10 -3.50 11.26
C THR A 51 -1.09 -3.16 12.34
N ASN A 52 -0.07 -2.36 12.01
CA ASN A 52 1.04 -1.95 12.87
C ASN A 52 1.72 -3.15 13.57
N ARG A 53 2.06 -4.19 12.81
CA ARG A 53 2.70 -5.38 13.38
C ARG A 53 3.48 -6.18 12.35
N ARG A 54 4.36 -7.02 12.86
CA ARG A 54 5.08 -8.04 12.11
C ARG A 54 4.40 -9.39 12.31
N ASP A 55 4.52 -10.25 11.32
CA ASP A 55 4.04 -11.63 11.37
C ASP A 55 4.89 -12.52 10.46
N THR A 56 4.81 -13.82 10.66
CA THR A 56 5.52 -14.83 9.85
C THR A 56 4.55 -15.92 9.43
N VAL A 57 4.56 -16.24 8.14
CA VAL A 57 3.70 -17.27 7.56
C VAL A 57 4.55 -18.29 6.83
N LYS A 58 4.28 -19.58 7.05
CA LYS A 58 4.88 -20.67 6.29
C LYS A 58 3.96 -21.12 5.17
N VAL A 59 4.53 -21.24 3.96
CA VAL A 59 3.84 -21.78 2.77
C VAL A 59 4.71 -22.87 2.17
N GLY A 60 4.33 -24.11 2.37
CA GLY A 60 5.20 -25.25 2.08
C GLY A 60 6.48 -25.16 2.92
N ASP A 61 7.63 -25.25 2.27
CA ASP A 61 8.94 -25.15 2.92
C ASP A 61 9.45 -23.71 3.03
N LEU A 62 8.72 -22.73 2.47
CA LEU A 62 9.13 -21.33 2.48
C LEU A 62 8.56 -20.59 3.70
N THR A 63 9.38 -19.74 4.28
CA THR A 63 9.05 -18.84 5.36
C THR A 63 8.95 -17.41 4.83
N PHE A 64 7.79 -16.79 5.00
CA PHE A 64 7.53 -15.40 4.65
C PHE A 64 7.49 -14.55 5.91
N ALA A 65 8.34 -13.53 5.99
CA ALA A 65 8.27 -12.51 7.03
C ALA A 65 7.53 -11.28 6.49
N PHE A 66 6.59 -10.80 7.27
CA PHE A 66 5.79 -9.62 6.93
C PHE A 66 5.98 -8.52 7.97
N ALA A 67 5.99 -7.27 7.52
CA ALA A 67 5.67 -6.13 8.35
C ALA A 67 4.57 -5.30 7.67
N GLY A 68 3.59 -4.89 8.43
CA GLY A 68 2.53 -4.03 7.92
C GLY A 68 2.27 -2.85 8.83
N VAL A 69 1.93 -1.72 8.23
CA VAL A 69 1.49 -0.52 8.94
C VAL A 69 0.00 -0.30 8.72
N ASP A 70 -0.66 0.37 9.66
CA ASP A 70 -2.00 0.89 9.47
C ASP A 70 -1.99 2.00 8.40
N ASP A 71 -3.13 2.60 8.10
CA ASP A 71 -3.27 3.55 7.00
C ASP A 71 -2.41 4.83 7.19
N PRO A 72 -1.32 4.99 6.44
CA PRO A 72 -0.48 6.19 6.51
C PRO A 72 -1.20 7.44 6.02
N HIS A 73 -2.23 7.28 5.18
CA HIS A 73 -3.03 8.38 4.67
C HIS A 73 -3.90 9.03 5.75
N LEU A 74 -4.31 8.24 6.75
CA LEU A 74 -5.01 8.71 7.94
C LEU A 74 -4.07 9.12 9.09
N GLY A 75 -2.77 8.84 8.96
CA GLY A 75 -1.80 8.98 10.05
C GLY A 75 -2.04 7.96 11.17
N TYR A 76 -2.57 6.79 10.86
CA TYR A 76 -2.82 5.71 11.81
C TYR A 76 -1.66 4.72 11.90
N ASP A 77 -0.72 4.81 10.97
CA ASP A 77 0.48 4.01 10.99
C ASP A 77 1.36 4.36 12.20
N ARG A 78 1.85 3.32 12.85
CA ARG A 78 2.86 3.38 13.91
C ARG A 78 4.11 2.69 13.41
N LEU A 79 4.82 3.41 12.54
CA LEU A 79 5.98 2.87 11.85
C LEU A 79 7.08 2.45 12.83
N ASP A 80 7.24 3.19 13.93
CA ASP A 80 8.16 2.89 15.03
C ASP A 80 7.91 1.53 15.70
N GLU A 81 6.68 1.02 15.69
CA GLU A 81 6.35 -0.29 16.25
C GLU A 81 6.80 -1.47 15.35
N VAL A 82 7.01 -1.21 14.06
CA VAL A 82 7.38 -2.23 13.07
C VAL A 82 8.75 -2.00 12.46
N ALA A 83 9.38 -0.85 12.69
CA ALA A 83 10.72 -0.53 12.22
C ALA A 83 11.79 -1.46 12.82
N GLY A 84 12.89 -1.62 12.10
CA GLY A 84 14.06 -2.43 12.44
C GLY A 84 14.25 -3.61 11.48
N PRO A 85 15.42 -4.25 11.47
CA PRO A 85 15.81 -5.22 10.46
C PRO A 85 14.76 -6.30 10.20
N ALA A 86 14.50 -6.59 8.96
CA ALA A 86 13.64 -7.71 8.55
C ALA A 86 14.26 -9.04 8.98
N ASP A 87 13.44 -10.07 9.17
CA ASP A 87 13.92 -11.39 9.62
C ASP A 87 14.87 -12.01 8.57
N GLY A 88 16.16 -12.06 8.90
CA GLY A 88 17.19 -12.64 8.04
C GLY A 88 17.08 -14.13 7.81
N ASN A 89 16.26 -14.86 8.61
CA ASN A 89 16.02 -16.28 8.44
C ASN A 89 14.81 -16.58 7.52
N ALA A 90 14.05 -15.57 7.14
CA ALA A 90 12.94 -15.75 6.22
C ALA A 90 13.44 -15.84 4.76
N ASP A 91 12.79 -16.70 3.97
CA ASP A 91 13.08 -16.83 2.54
C ASP A 91 12.60 -15.62 1.74
N VAL A 92 11.51 -14.98 2.21
CA VAL A 92 10.91 -13.80 1.58
C VAL A 92 10.48 -12.81 2.65
N ARG A 93 10.79 -11.52 2.47
CA ARG A 93 10.48 -10.43 3.38
C ARG A 93 9.63 -9.38 2.67
N LEU A 94 8.41 -9.19 3.15
CA LEU A 94 7.42 -8.33 2.52
C LEU A 94 6.93 -7.22 3.45
N GLY A 95 7.11 -5.97 3.04
CA GLY A 95 6.44 -4.83 3.61
C GLY A 95 5.03 -4.66 3.02
N VAL A 96 4.05 -4.29 3.83
CA VAL A 96 2.67 -4.11 3.38
C VAL A 96 2.12 -2.80 3.92
N ALA A 97 1.65 -1.91 3.04
CA ALA A 97 1.04 -0.65 3.41
C ALA A 97 -0.22 -0.39 2.58
N HIS A 98 -1.25 0.24 3.19
CA HIS A 98 -2.42 0.66 2.41
C HIS A 98 -2.01 1.69 1.36
N ALA A 99 -1.35 2.77 1.78
CA ALA A 99 -0.91 3.86 0.92
C ALA A 99 0.64 3.94 0.86
N PRO A 100 1.23 4.14 -0.33
CA PRO A 100 2.68 4.12 -0.52
C PRO A 100 3.33 5.46 -0.17
N TYR A 101 3.25 5.87 1.10
CA TYR A 101 3.95 7.05 1.59
C TYR A 101 5.46 6.83 1.65
N LEU A 102 6.25 7.80 1.16
CA LEU A 102 7.70 7.66 1.02
C LEU A 102 8.38 7.27 2.34
N ARG A 103 8.00 7.89 3.46
CA ARG A 103 8.57 7.57 4.78
C ARG A 103 8.41 6.09 5.18
N VAL A 104 7.31 5.44 4.75
CA VAL A 104 7.05 4.01 5.01
C VAL A 104 7.87 3.16 4.06
N LEU A 105 7.95 3.56 2.80
CA LEU A 105 8.73 2.86 1.78
C LEU A 105 10.23 2.92 2.09
N ASP A 106 10.74 4.10 2.50
CA ASP A 106 12.13 4.31 2.91
C ASP A 106 12.49 3.40 4.08
N GLN A 107 11.67 3.39 5.13
CA GLN A 107 11.90 2.54 6.30
C GLN A 107 11.94 1.06 5.95
N PHE A 108 10.97 0.57 5.16
CA PHE A 108 10.97 -0.84 4.77
C PHE A 108 12.16 -1.21 3.88
N ALA A 109 12.61 -0.30 3.03
CA ALA A 109 13.82 -0.51 2.23
C ALA A 109 15.08 -0.53 3.10
N GLU A 110 15.21 0.38 4.07
CA GLU A 110 16.29 0.41 5.05
C GLU A 110 16.32 -0.83 5.94
N ASP A 111 15.16 -1.34 6.33
CA ASP A 111 14.99 -2.55 7.14
C ASP A 111 15.30 -3.85 6.37
N GLY A 112 15.47 -3.78 5.04
CA GLY A 112 15.85 -4.91 4.20
C GLY A 112 14.69 -5.80 3.75
N TYR A 113 13.48 -5.23 3.59
CA TYR A 113 12.36 -5.94 2.97
C TYR A 113 12.60 -6.07 1.46
N ASP A 114 12.40 -7.28 0.90
CA ASP A 114 12.63 -7.58 -0.51
C ASP A 114 11.65 -6.84 -1.41
N ALA A 115 10.40 -6.71 -0.96
CA ALA A 115 9.37 -5.98 -1.67
C ALA A 115 8.36 -5.34 -0.73
N VAL A 116 7.77 -4.21 -1.18
CA VAL A 116 6.65 -3.54 -0.52
C VAL A 116 5.41 -3.63 -1.42
N LEU A 117 4.30 -4.06 -0.85
CA LEU A 117 2.99 -4.14 -1.50
C LEU A 117 2.11 -3.01 -1.00
N ALA A 118 1.60 -2.19 -1.92
CA ALA A 118 0.74 -1.05 -1.61
C ALA A 118 -0.43 -0.90 -2.58
N GLY A 119 -1.42 -0.12 -2.19
CA GLY A 119 -2.61 0.20 -2.98
C GLY A 119 -2.92 1.69 -2.96
N HIS A 120 -4.15 2.07 -2.57
CA HIS A 120 -4.63 3.43 -2.31
C HIS A 120 -4.74 4.35 -3.54
N THR A 121 -3.76 4.38 -4.41
CA THR A 121 -3.64 5.31 -5.54
C THR A 121 -4.71 5.13 -6.61
N HIS A 122 -5.37 3.97 -6.65
CA HIS A 122 -6.28 3.57 -7.74
C HIS A 122 -5.64 3.70 -9.14
N GLY A 123 -4.30 3.61 -9.23
CA GLY A 123 -3.54 3.84 -10.46
C GLY A 123 -3.58 5.29 -10.95
N GLY A 124 -3.84 6.23 -10.03
CA GLY A 124 -4.08 7.65 -10.35
C GLY A 124 -5.51 7.94 -10.79
N GLN A 125 -6.34 6.91 -10.98
CA GLN A 125 -7.78 6.92 -11.30
C GLN A 125 -8.18 7.83 -12.49
N VAL A 126 -7.73 9.09 -12.51
CA VAL A 126 -7.90 10.05 -13.63
C VAL A 126 -6.54 10.28 -14.27
N CYS A 127 -6.34 9.66 -15.42
CA CYS A 127 -5.10 9.73 -16.17
C CYS A 127 -5.29 10.49 -17.48
N VAL A 128 -4.24 11.12 -17.96
CA VAL A 128 -4.19 11.72 -19.29
C VAL A 128 -3.52 10.74 -20.26
N PRO A 129 -4.15 10.41 -21.40
CA PRO A 129 -3.54 9.57 -22.41
C PRO A 129 -2.16 10.09 -22.83
N GLY A 130 -1.15 9.21 -22.82
CA GLY A 130 0.24 9.58 -23.15
C GLY A 130 1.04 10.26 -22.03
N VAL A 131 0.39 10.73 -20.96
CA VAL A 131 1.03 11.37 -19.80
C VAL A 131 1.00 10.45 -18.58
N GLY A 132 -0.14 9.80 -18.32
CA GLY A 132 -0.33 8.93 -17.16
C GLY A 132 -1.17 9.59 -16.05
N ALA A 133 -0.95 9.15 -14.81
CA ALA A 133 -1.64 9.64 -13.64
C ALA A 133 -1.33 11.12 -13.36
N LEU A 134 -2.34 11.87 -12.90
CA LEU A 134 -2.18 13.27 -12.48
C LEU A 134 -1.86 13.38 -10.99
N THR A 135 -2.30 12.40 -10.21
CA THR A 135 -2.10 12.37 -8.75
C THR A 135 -2.04 10.93 -8.25
N THR A 136 -1.40 10.72 -7.12
CA THR A 136 -1.39 9.46 -6.36
C THR A 136 -2.19 9.56 -5.07
N ASN A 137 -2.62 10.76 -4.73
CA ASN A 137 -3.28 11.08 -3.45
C ASN A 137 -2.41 10.73 -2.22
N CYS A 138 -1.10 10.74 -2.40
CA CYS A 138 -0.05 10.62 -1.38
C CYS A 138 1.21 11.36 -1.88
N ASP A 139 2.35 11.17 -1.23
CA ASP A 139 3.61 11.81 -1.61
C ASP A 139 4.44 11.05 -2.66
N LEU A 140 3.94 9.89 -3.13
CA LEU A 140 4.56 9.14 -4.22
C LEU A 140 4.36 9.87 -5.56
N GLU A 141 5.39 9.92 -6.40
CA GLU A 141 5.30 10.54 -7.72
C GLU A 141 4.28 9.83 -8.64
N PRO A 142 3.49 10.57 -9.45
CA PRO A 142 2.46 10.03 -10.33
C PRO A 142 2.92 8.95 -11.30
N ALA A 143 4.19 8.97 -11.73
CA ALA A 143 4.77 7.97 -12.61
C ALA A 143 4.76 6.56 -11.99
N ARG A 144 4.73 6.45 -10.65
CA ARG A 144 4.68 5.19 -9.91
C ARG A 144 3.29 4.89 -9.32
N ALA A 145 2.24 5.53 -9.81
CA ALA A 145 0.87 5.36 -9.31
C ALA A 145 0.36 3.91 -9.38
N LYS A 146 0.97 3.05 -10.20
CA LYS A 146 0.67 1.62 -10.30
C LYS A 146 1.81 0.84 -10.93
N GLY A 147 1.80 -0.47 -10.73
CA GLY A 147 2.76 -1.41 -11.33
C GLY A 147 3.93 -1.73 -10.41
N LEU A 148 4.96 -2.34 -11.00
CA LEU A 148 6.17 -2.78 -10.30
C LEU A 148 7.30 -1.79 -10.56
N HIS A 149 7.90 -1.31 -9.50
CA HIS A 149 8.96 -0.28 -9.50
C HIS A 149 10.09 -0.67 -8.56
N ARG A 150 11.19 0.06 -8.63
CA ARG A 150 12.21 0.05 -7.58
C ARG A 150 11.93 1.17 -6.57
N HIS A 151 12.32 0.95 -5.33
CA HIS A 151 12.36 1.98 -4.31
C HIS A 151 13.71 1.93 -3.56
N PRO A 152 14.46 3.03 -3.52
CA PRO A 152 14.25 4.29 -4.25
C PRO A 152 14.20 4.13 -5.78
N ALA A 153 13.59 5.10 -6.47
CA ALA A 153 13.26 4.98 -7.90
C ALA A 153 14.43 4.62 -8.83
N ASN A 154 15.64 5.07 -8.49
CA ASN A 154 16.84 4.86 -9.29
C ASN A 154 17.73 3.72 -8.76
N SER A 155 17.26 2.92 -7.79
CA SER A 155 18.01 1.80 -7.25
C SER A 155 17.98 0.59 -8.17
N HIS A 156 19.00 -0.28 -8.00
CA HIS A 156 19.10 -1.55 -8.71
C HIS A 156 18.85 -2.73 -7.75
N PRO A 157 18.51 -3.91 -8.26
CA PRO A 157 18.45 -5.12 -7.44
C PRO A 157 19.79 -5.37 -6.73
N GLY A 158 19.74 -5.57 -5.40
CA GLY A 158 20.94 -5.76 -4.58
C GLY A 158 21.57 -4.50 -4.01
N ASP A 159 21.10 -3.31 -4.39
CA ASP A 159 21.55 -2.07 -3.74
C ASP A 159 21.12 -2.07 -2.27
N PRO A 160 21.97 -1.57 -1.35
CA PRO A 160 21.58 -1.40 0.04
C PRO A 160 20.40 -0.42 0.18
N ALA A 161 19.59 -0.62 1.21
CA ALA A 161 18.39 0.19 1.48
C ALA A 161 17.47 0.34 0.25
N SER A 162 17.27 -0.73 -0.48
CA SER A 162 16.41 -0.74 -1.66
C SER A 162 15.48 -1.97 -1.68
N SER A 163 14.29 -1.80 -2.22
CA SER A 163 13.31 -2.86 -2.36
C SER A 163 12.53 -2.77 -3.67
N TRP A 164 11.82 -3.82 -4.01
CA TRP A 164 10.76 -3.74 -5.02
C TRP A 164 9.54 -3.04 -4.42
N LEU A 165 8.86 -2.23 -5.20
CA LEU A 165 7.58 -1.62 -4.84
C LEU A 165 6.53 -2.04 -5.87
N HIS A 166 5.50 -2.75 -5.41
CA HIS A 166 4.30 -2.96 -6.22
C HIS A 166 3.16 -2.08 -5.71
N VAL A 167 2.65 -1.21 -6.58
CA VAL A 167 1.47 -0.40 -6.31
C VAL A 167 0.30 -0.94 -7.12
N SER A 168 -0.72 -1.44 -6.43
CA SER A 168 -1.91 -1.98 -7.08
C SER A 168 -2.84 -0.87 -7.54
N ALA A 169 -3.24 -0.91 -8.82
CA ALA A 169 -4.30 -0.03 -9.31
C ALA A 169 -5.69 -0.42 -8.77
N GLY A 170 -5.85 -1.67 -8.36
CA GLY A 170 -7.12 -2.19 -7.87
C GLY A 170 -8.26 -2.16 -8.89
N ILE A 171 -9.39 -2.71 -8.52
CA ILE A 171 -10.61 -2.79 -9.35
C ILE A 171 -11.65 -1.73 -8.99
N GLY A 172 -11.55 -1.13 -7.80
CA GLY A 172 -12.47 -0.13 -7.28
C GLY A 172 -12.16 1.31 -7.71
N THR A 173 -12.92 2.24 -7.21
CA THR A 173 -12.73 3.68 -7.37
C THR A 173 -12.76 4.37 -6.01
N SER A 174 -12.17 5.57 -5.93
CA SER A 174 -12.38 6.43 -4.78
C SER A 174 -13.87 6.79 -4.64
N PRO A 175 -14.45 6.81 -3.44
CA PRO A 175 -15.83 7.25 -3.24
C PRO A 175 -16.05 8.72 -3.61
N TYR A 176 -14.99 9.51 -3.70
CA TYR A 176 -15.05 10.93 -4.07
C TYR A 176 -15.16 11.13 -5.58
N ALA A 177 -14.56 10.22 -6.37
CA ALA A 177 -14.61 10.26 -7.83
C ALA A 177 -14.91 8.83 -8.33
N ARG A 178 -16.17 8.53 -8.59
CA ARG A 178 -16.64 7.16 -8.94
C ARG A 178 -16.42 6.80 -10.41
N ILE A 179 -15.43 7.41 -11.04
CA ILE A 179 -15.08 7.18 -12.45
C ILE A 179 -13.59 6.91 -12.59
N ARG A 180 -13.22 6.15 -13.59
CA ARG A 180 -11.84 6.01 -14.05
C ARG A 180 -11.73 6.58 -15.46
N VAL A 181 -10.71 7.38 -15.71
CA VAL A 181 -10.43 7.97 -17.05
C VAL A 181 -9.03 7.51 -17.46
N ALA A 182 -8.92 6.86 -18.60
CA ALA A 182 -7.67 6.31 -19.14
C ALA A 182 -6.85 5.45 -18.12
N CYS A 183 -7.53 4.92 -17.11
CA CYS A 183 -6.97 4.08 -16.05
C CYS A 183 -7.91 2.88 -15.81
N ARG A 184 -7.66 1.78 -16.48
CA ARG A 184 -8.51 0.57 -16.37
C ARG A 184 -8.39 -0.04 -14.96
N PRO A 185 -9.48 -0.69 -14.44
CA PRO A 185 -9.36 -1.59 -13.31
C PRO A 185 -8.34 -2.69 -13.58
N GLU A 186 -7.57 -3.07 -12.56
CA GLU A 186 -6.46 -4.00 -12.73
C GLU A 186 -6.32 -4.91 -11.50
N ALA A 187 -6.11 -6.19 -11.74
CA ALA A 187 -5.64 -7.15 -10.76
C ALA A 187 -4.28 -7.69 -11.25
N THR A 188 -3.28 -7.72 -10.38
CA THR A 188 -1.92 -8.10 -10.72
C THR A 188 -1.56 -9.44 -10.10
N LEU A 189 -1.09 -10.37 -10.92
CA LEU A 189 -0.42 -11.58 -10.46
C LEU A 189 1.08 -11.30 -10.36
N LEU A 190 1.63 -11.40 -9.15
CA LEU A 190 3.06 -11.29 -8.89
C LEU A 190 3.66 -12.69 -8.77
N THR A 191 4.77 -12.91 -9.46
CA THR A 191 5.57 -14.12 -9.32
C THR A 191 6.89 -13.77 -8.65
N LEU A 192 7.15 -14.37 -7.49
CA LEU A 192 8.43 -14.25 -6.81
C LEU A 192 9.38 -15.31 -7.35
N VAL A 193 10.56 -14.91 -7.73
CA VAL A 193 11.61 -15.81 -8.22
C VAL A 193 12.89 -15.58 -7.42
N SER A 194 13.64 -16.64 -7.15
CA SER A 194 14.95 -16.50 -6.54
C SER A 194 15.88 -15.70 -7.47
N GLN A 195 16.63 -14.78 -6.92
CA GLN A 195 17.73 -14.17 -7.66
C GLN A 195 18.80 -15.25 -7.83
N ALA A 196 19.20 -15.51 -9.09
CA ALA A 196 20.35 -16.38 -9.33
C ALA A 196 21.60 -15.72 -8.72
N PRO A 197 22.49 -16.52 -8.11
CA PRO A 197 23.74 -16.01 -7.55
C PRO A 197 24.63 -15.38 -8.62
#